data_4501363c7306d8384d86b762e3d762bb
#
_entry.id   4501363c7306d8384d86b762e3d762bb
#
_cell.length_a   1.000
_cell.length_b   1.000
_cell.length_c   1.000
_cell.angle_alpha   90.00
_cell.angle_beta   90.00
_cell.angle_gamma   90.00
#
_symmetry.space_group_name_H-M   'P 1'
#
loop_
_entity.id
_entity.type
_entity.pdbx_description
1 polymer ?
#
loop_
_entity_poly.entity_id
_entity_poly.type
_entity_poly.pdbx_seq_one_letter_code
_entity_poly.pdbx_strand_id
1 'polypeptide(L)'
;SAPLARHIAYLERDGVTRDGSDAQMFDALSDEVDGDAFAARCEDDRHHFRFMVSPEDASEMADLRAFTRELLEDMASDLDTRLDWVAVDHWNTDNPHVHVLVRGVALDGRDLVIDRSYISEGMRARAQERVTVELGPRSERDIQQALRREVDAECWTSLDRRLQKQRDDLGVVDLSPEVDATRRSNRAFLIGRAQMLERMGLAERAGPARWTLSADIEPTLRALGERGDIIKTMHKAMSGRGPQGALAPLALHGEDENRRVIGRLV
;
A
#
# COMPACT_ATOMS: atom_id res chain seq x y z
N SER A 1 10.08 20.39 -7.80
CA SER A 1 8.92 21.04 -8.38
C SER A 1 7.75 21.14 -7.39
N ALA A 2 6.90 22.16 -7.54
CA ALA A 2 5.80 22.45 -6.61
C ALA A 2 4.84 21.27 -6.29
N PRO A 3 4.57 20.30 -7.19
CA PRO A 3 3.77 19.12 -6.86
C PRO A 3 4.45 18.14 -5.90
N LEU A 4 5.78 17.96 -6.02
CA LEU A 4 6.52 17.02 -5.17
C LEU A 4 6.65 17.57 -3.74
N ALA A 5 7.04 18.85 -3.58
CA ALA A 5 7.13 19.49 -2.26
C ALA A 5 5.80 19.47 -1.52
N ARG A 6 4.68 19.74 -2.21
CA ARG A 6 3.33 19.62 -1.62
C ARG A 6 3.01 18.19 -1.18
N HIS A 7 3.43 17.20 -1.94
CA HIS A 7 3.20 15.81 -1.60
C HIS A 7 4.02 15.39 -0.36
N ILE A 8 5.28 15.83 -0.29
CA ILE A 8 6.15 15.61 0.87
C ILE A 8 5.52 16.23 2.13
N ALA A 9 5.17 17.50 2.07
CA ALA A 9 4.51 18.20 3.18
C ALA A 9 3.17 17.54 3.62
N TYR A 10 2.44 16.94 2.66
CA TYR A 10 1.25 16.16 2.97
C TYR A 10 1.61 14.88 3.73
N LEU A 11 2.61 14.13 3.29
CA LEU A 11 3.04 12.88 3.93
C LEU A 11 3.56 13.11 5.37
N GLU A 12 4.33 14.17 5.59
CA GLU A 12 4.84 14.53 6.93
C GLU A 12 3.69 14.94 7.87
N ARG A 13 2.75 15.75 7.38
CA ARG A 13 1.63 16.25 8.20
C ARG A 13 0.68 15.14 8.64
N ASP A 14 0.41 14.18 7.77
CA ASP A 14 -0.59 13.12 8.00
C ASP A 14 0.03 11.85 8.60
N GLY A 15 1.37 11.78 8.70
CA GLY A 15 2.09 10.68 9.30
C GLY A 15 2.21 10.77 10.81
N VAL A 16 2.23 9.63 11.47
CA VAL A 16 2.48 9.49 12.92
C VAL A 16 3.43 8.31 13.12
N THR A 17 4.50 8.53 13.87
CA THR A 17 5.46 7.49 14.22
C THR A 17 4.86 6.47 15.20
N ARG A 18 5.59 5.37 15.46
CA ARG A 18 5.14 4.29 16.36
C ARG A 18 4.86 4.76 17.79
N ASP A 19 5.58 5.76 18.28
CA ASP A 19 5.41 6.36 19.60
C ASP A 19 4.36 7.47 19.65
N GLY A 20 3.76 7.81 18.51
CA GLY A 20 2.68 8.80 18.40
C GLY A 20 3.17 10.23 18.18
N SER A 21 4.45 10.45 17.93
CA SER A 21 5.00 11.75 17.52
C SER A 21 4.70 12.04 16.05
N ASP A 22 4.89 13.29 15.62
CA ASP A 22 4.74 13.69 14.21
C ASP A 22 5.76 12.94 13.34
N ALA A 23 5.31 12.51 12.16
CA ALA A 23 6.17 11.79 11.24
C ALA A 23 7.27 12.70 10.69
N GLN A 24 8.46 12.14 10.62
CA GLN A 24 9.63 12.81 10.05
C GLN A 24 10.18 11.98 8.88
N MET A 25 10.63 12.66 7.83
CA MET A 25 11.32 12.01 6.74
C MET A 25 12.63 11.40 7.24
N PHE A 26 12.95 10.23 6.73
CA PHE A 26 14.22 9.54 6.93
C PHE A 26 14.81 9.08 5.59
N ASP A 27 16.10 8.81 5.56
CA ASP A 27 16.80 8.26 4.40
C ASP A 27 17.70 7.08 4.77
N ALA A 28 18.65 6.75 3.92
CA ALA A 28 19.59 5.66 4.14
C ALA A 28 20.48 5.83 5.38
N LEU A 29 20.72 7.07 5.83
CA LEU A 29 21.73 7.41 6.84
C LEU A 29 21.15 8.14 8.06
N SER A 30 20.02 8.83 7.92
CA SER A 30 19.43 9.68 8.95
C SER A 30 17.97 9.38 9.18
N ASP A 31 17.53 9.52 10.43
CA ASP A 31 16.13 9.41 10.83
C ASP A 31 15.37 10.74 10.73
N GLU A 32 16.09 11.83 10.46
CA GLU A 32 15.56 13.16 10.26
C GLU A 32 16.19 13.79 9.01
N VAL A 33 15.40 14.02 7.98
CA VAL A 33 15.82 14.56 6.69
C VAL A 33 14.86 15.67 6.29
N ASP A 34 15.44 16.75 5.75
CA ASP A 34 14.68 17.86 5.18
C ASP A 34 14.04 17.43 3.84
N GLY A 35 12.73 17.25 3.83
CA GLY A 35 11.95 16.91 2.65
C GLY A 35 11.99 17.98 1.56
N ASP A 36 12.08 19.27 1.92
CA ASP A 36 12.18 20.35 0.96
C ASP A 36 13.54 20.34 0.24
N ALA A 37 14.61 20.00 0.95
CA ALA A 37 15.93 19.80 0.34
C ALA A 37 15.93 18.61 -0.65
N PHE A 38 15.21 17.54 -0.36
CA PHE A 38 15.02 16.44 -1.31
C PHE A 38 14.20 16.89 -2.53
N ALA A 39 13.09 17.61 -2.32
CA ALA A 39 12.27 18.13 -3.42
C ALA A 39 13.07 19.06 -4.35
N ALA A 40 13.94 19.90 -3.77
CA ALA A 40 14.83 20.79 -4.54
C ALA A 40 15.81 19.98 -5.42
N ARG A 41 16.39 18.88 -4.91
CA ARG A 41 17.25 18.00 -5.72
C ARG A 41 16.54 17.32 -6.88
N CYS A 42 15.22 17.14 -6.78
CA CYS A 42 14.38 16.52 -7.81
C CYS A 42 13.79 17.53 -8.81
N GLU A 43 14.10 18.83 -8.72
CA GLU A 43 13.40 19.87 -9.50
C GLU A 43 13.57 19.70 -11.01
N ASP A 44 14.77 19.34 -11.45
CA ASP A 44 15.13 19.16 -12.86
C ASP A 44 14.99 17.69 -13.32
N ASP A 45 14.59 16.77 -12.42
CA ASP A 45 14.45 15.37 -12.76
C ASP A 45 13.21 15.15 -13.63
N ARG A 46 13.35 14.32 -14.65
CA ARG A 46 12.27 13.97 -15.57
C ARG A 46 11.10 13.29 -14.88
N HIS A 47 11.37 12.47 -13.85
CA HIS A 47 10.39 11.71 -13.08
C HIS A 47 10.95 11.37 -11.70
N HIS A 48 10.09 10.85 -10.86
CA HIS A 48 10.42 10.20 -9.58
C HIS A 48 9.53 8.98 -9.36
N PHE A 49 9.97 8.05 -8.55
CA PHE A 49 9.18 6.87 -8.19
C PHE A 49 8.57 7.06 -6.81
N ARG A 50 7.39 6.47 -6.62
CA ARG A 50 6.67 6.43 -5.36
C ARG A 50 6.32 4.99 -5.05
N PHE A 51 6.70 4.54 -3.87
CA PHE A 51 6.39 3.20 -3.40
C PHE A 51 5.68 3.29 -2.06
N MET A 52 4.81 2.33 -1.80
CA MET A 52 4.28 2.07 -0.47
C MET A 52 4.80 0.69 -0.04
N VAL A 53 5.56 0.65 1.03
CA VAL A 53 6.08 -0.57 1.64
C VAL A 53 5.18 -0.89 2.84
N SER A 54 4.34 -1.92 2.70
CA SER A 54 3.37 -2.33 3.72
C SER A 54 3.45 -3.83 3.92
N PRO A 55 4.35 -4.32 4.76
CA PRO A 55 4.36 -5.72 5.19
C PRO A 55 3.07 -6.03 5.95
N GLU A 56 2.47 -7.21 5.72
CA GLU A 56 1.24 -7.60 6.43
C GLU A 56 1.45 -7.66 7.95
N ASP A 57 2.66 -8.03 8.38
CA ASP A 57 3.04 -8.15 9.79
C ASP A 57 3.86 -6.94 10.28
N ALA A 58 3.70 -5.77 9.66
CA ALA A 58 4.46 -4.55 10.00
C ALA A 58 4.35 -4.17 11.48
N SER A 59 3.21 -4.45 12.14
CA SER A 59 3.01 -4.23 13.57
C SER A 59 3.87 -5.11 14.47
N GLU A 60 4.32 -6.26 13.96
CA GLU A 60 5.17 -7.24 14.67
C GLU A 60 6.67 -7.01 14.41
N MET A 61 7.00 -6.20 13.42
CA MET A 61 8.39 -5.88 13.08
C MET A 61 9.02 -4.98 14.14
N ALA A 62 10.29 -5.24 14.44
CA ALA A 62 11.03 -4.48 15.44
C ALA A 62 11.25 -3.02 14.98
N ASP A 63 11.67 -2.84 13.73
CA ASP A 63 12.01 -1.56 13.14
C ASP A 63 11.67 -1.51 11.65
N LEU A 64 10.53 -0.85 11.32
CA LEU A 64 10.06 -0.70 9.94
C LEU A 64 10.95 0.24 9.10
N ARG A 65 11.68 1.18 9.74
CA ARG A 65 12.65 2.05 9.06
C ARG A 65 13.89 1.26 8.67
N ALA A 66 14.44 0.43 9.58
CA ALA A 66 15.55 -0.45 9.27
C ALA A 66 15.19 -1.43 8.14
N PHE A 67 14.02 -2.07 8.21
CA PHE A 67 13.51 -2.93 7.14
C PHE A 67 13.46 -2.19 5.79
N THR A 68 12.97 -0.96 5.78
CA THR A 68 12.87 -0.16 4.54
C THR A 68 14.25 0.18 3.97
N ARG A 69 15.22 0.52 4.83
CA ARG A 69 16.62 0.79 4.41
C ARG A 69 17.23 -0.43 3.74
N GLU A 70 17.11 -1.58 4.37
CA GLU A 70 17.64 -2.82 3.84
C GLU A 70 16.97 -3.23 2.53
N LEU A 71 15.65 -3.06 2.40
CA LEU A 71 14.92 -3.33 1.16
C LEU A 71 15.39 -2.42 0.01
N LEU A 72 15.65 -1.14 0.29
CA LEU A 72 16.13 -0.19 -0.72
C LEU A 72 17.62 -0.40 -1.05
N GLU A 73 18.41 -0.93 -0.12
CA GLU A 73 19.78 -1.37 -0.39
C GLU A 73 19.80 -2.59 -1.34
N ASP A 74 18.93 -3.58 -1.12
CA ASP A 74 18.75 -4.70 -2.07
C ASP A 74 18.31 -4.19 -3.45
N MET A 75 17.37 -3.26 -3.49
CA MET A 75 16.91 -2.65 -4.72
C MET A 75 18.06 -1.92 -5.45
N ALA A 76 18.88 -1.17 -4.73
CA ALA A 76 20.06 -0.50 -5.27
C ALA A 76 21.06 -1.49 -5.86
N SER A 77 21.28 -2.60 -5.16
CA SER A 77 22.13 -3.71 -5.62
C SER A 77 21.58 -4.39 -6.87
N ASP A 78 20.28 -4.69 -6.90
CA ASP A 78 19.62 -5.33 -8.05
C ASP A 78 19.63 -4.43 -9.31
N LEU A 79 19.63 -3.11 -9.13
CA LEU A 79 19.68 -2.11 -10.20
C LEU A 79 21.11 -1.65 -10.54
N ASP A 80 22.12 -2.21 -9.87
CA ASP A 80 23.54 -1.85 -10.02
C ASP A 80 23.79 -0.33 -9.94
N THR A 81 23.11 0.34 -8.99
CA THR A 81 23.23 1.79 -8.78
C THR A 81 23.01 2.16 -7.32
N ARG A 82 23.26 3.41 -6.96
CA ARG A 82 22.80 3.99 -5.69
C ARG A 82 21.51 4.74 -5.91
N LEU A 83 20.63 4.66 -4.92
CA LEU A 83 19.35 5.36 -4.94
C LEU A 83 19.43 6.58 -4.02
N ASP A 84 18.98 7.74 -4.51
CA ASP A 84 18.68 8.92 -3.70
C ASP A 84 17.18 8.86 -3.36
N TRP A 85 16.85 8.69 -2.09
CA TRP A 85 15.48 8.47 -1.65
C TRP A 85 15.24 9.06 -0.27
N VAL A 86 13.98 9.38 0.00
CA VAL A 86 13.46 9.69 1.33
C VAL A 86 12.19 8.89 1.59
N ALA A 87 11.89 8.65 2.85
CA ALA A 87 10.72 7.90 3.25
C ALA A 87 10.10 8.45 4.53
N VAL A 88 8.85 8.11 4.78
CA VAL A 88 8.13 8.43 6.01
C VAL A 88 7.27 7.25 6.41
N ASP A 89 7.31 6.87 7.68
CA ASP A 89 6.53 5.77 8.24
C ASP A 89 5.21 6.29 8.86
N HIS A 90 4.13 5.56 8.58
CA HIS A 90 2.80 5.87 9.08
C HIS A 90 2.29 4.73 9.98
N TRP A 91 2.07 5.03 11.26
CA TRP A 91 1.61 4.08 12.27
C TRP A 91 0.19 4.34 12.76
N ASN A 92 -0.44 5.39 12.27
CA ASN A 92 -1.82 5.77 12.62
C ASN A 92 -2.90 5.02 11.82
N THR A 93 -2.53 3.96 11.13
CA THR A 93 -3.39 3.10 10.32
C THR A 93 -3.42 1.68 10.89
N ASP A 94 -4.41 0.87 10.48
CA ASP A 94 -4.49 -0.55 10.87
C ASP A 94 -3.34 -1.39 10.28
N ASN A 95 -2.74 -0.91 9.18
CA ASN A 95 -1.62 -1.53 8.52
C ASN A 95 -0.46 -0.52 8.46
N PRO A 96 0.46 -0.54 9.42
CA PRO A 96 1.63 0.32 9.38
C PRO A 96 2.37 0.17 8.04
N HIS A 97 2.79 1.30 7.47
CA HIS A 97 3.43 1.31 6.16
C HIS A 97 4.38 2.49 6.02
N VAL A 98 5.24 2.41 5.02
CA VAL A 98 6.21 3.44 4.69
C VAL A 98 5.95 3.96 3.29
N HIS A 99 5.81 5.26 3.15
CA HIS A 99 5.86 5.93 1.86
C HIS A 99 7.31 6.21 1.50
N VAL A 100 7.73 5.78 0.33
CA VAL A 100 9.09 5.96 -0.19
C VAL A 100 9.04 6.77 -1.46
N LEU A 101 9.86 7.81 -1.53
CA LEU A 101 10.08 8.62 -2.72
C LEU A 101 11.52 8.39 -3.19
N VAL A 102 11.68 7.90 -4.41
CA VAL A 102 12.99 7.66 -5.02
C VAL A 102 13.17 8.64 -6.17
N ARG A 103 14.29 9.32 -6.17
CA ARG A 103 14.70 10.22 -7.24
C ARG A 103 14.84 9.49 -8.59
N GLY A 104 14.38 10.09 -9.66
CA GLY A 104 14.41 9.50 -11.01
C GLY A 104 15.76 9.55 -11.71
N VAL A 105 16.86 9.76 -10.97
CA VAL A 105 18.22 9.88 -11.49
C VAL A 105 19.13 8.90 -10.77
N ALA A 106 19.86 8.10 -11.53
CA ALA A 106 20.87 7.17 -11.03
C ALA A 106 22.18 7.91 -10.64
N LEU A 107 23.09 7.19 -9.97
CA LEU A 107 24.36 7.77 -9.49
C LEU A 107 25.21 8.39 -10.62
N ASP A 108 25.11 7.85 -11.84
CA ASP A 108 25.86 8.33 -13.02
C ASP A 108 25.21 9.57 -13.69
N GLY A 109 24.13 10.09 -13.11
CA GLY A 109 23.40 11.26 -13.62
C GLY A 109 22.42 10.95 -14.75
N ARG A 110 22.24 9.70 -15.14
CA ARG A 110 21.24 9.28 -16.12
C ARG A 110 19.88 9.07 -15.48
N ASP A 111 18.84 9.08 -16.32
CA ASP A 111 17.50 8.70 -15.88
C ASP A 111 17.53 7.29 -15.25
N LEU A 112 17.04 7.16 -14.03
CA LEU A 112 16.84 5.87 -13.37
C LEU A 112 15.68 5.16 -14.06
N VAL A 113 15.95 3.99 -14.62
CA VAL A 113 14.93 3.14 -15.25
C VAL A 113 14.74 1.89 -14.40
N ILE A 114 13.52 1.68 -13.95
CA ILE A 114 13.14 0.48 -13.19
C ILE A 114 12.14 -0.30 -14.02
N ASP A 115 12.48 -1.56 -14.33
CA ASP A 115 11.57 -2.43 -15.08
C ASP A 115 10.26 -2.65 -14.31
N ARG A 116 9.15 -2.64 -15.03
CA ARG A 116 7.82 -2.83 -14.44
C ARG A 116 7.68 -4.18 -13.74
N SER A 117 8.29 -5.23 -14.26
CA SER A 117 8.28 -6.55 -13.65
C SER A 117 9.06 -6.55 -12.32
N TYR A 118 10.16 -5.80 -12.25
CA TYR A 118 10.89 -5.62 -11.00
C TYR A 118 10.04 -4.93 -9.94
N ILE A 119 9.33 -3.86 -10.30
CA ILE A 119 8.43 -3.15 -9.36
C ILE A 119 7.30 -4.10 -8.87
N SER A 120 6.70 -4.87 -9.77
CA SER A 120 5.54 -5.70 -9.44
C SER A 120 5.88 -7.02 -8.74
N GLU A 121 7.04 -7.62 -9.04
CA GLU A 121 7.43 -8.96 -8.60
C GLU A 121 8.76 -8.96 -7.83
N GLY A 122 9.81 -8.30 -8.36
CA GLY A 122 11.15 -8.30 -7.78
C GLY A 122 11.19 -7.68 -6.38
N MET A 123 10.74 -6.44 -6.23
CA MET A 123 10.69 -5.77 -4.93
C MET A 123 9.82 -6.54 -3.91
N ARG A 124 8.71 -7.12 -4.38
CA ARG A 124 7.85 -7.93 -3.52
C ARG A 124 8.55 -9.18 -3.02
N ALA A 125 9.28 -9.87 -3.91
CA ALA A 125 10.06 -11.06 -3.54
C ALA A 125 11.13 -10.72 -2.51
N ARG A 126 11.87 -9.61 -2.69
CA ARG A 126 12.86 -9.11 -1.72
C ARG A 126 12.21 -8.78 -0.36
N ALA A 127 11.09 -8.05 -0.36
CA ALA A 127 10.37 -7.74 0.86
C ALA A 127 9.89 -9.00 1.59
N GLN A 128 9.38 -10.01 0.88
CA GLN A 128 8.96 -11.28 1.48
C GLN A 128 10.13 -12.08 2.06
N GLU A 129 11.26 -12.10 1.38
CA GLU A 129 12.49 -12.73 1.88
C GLU A 129 12.94 -12.10 3.19
N ARG A 130 13.00 -10.76 3.27
CA ARG A 130 13.39 -10.04 4.48
C ARG A 130 12.41 -10.23 5.64
N VAL A 131 11.11 -10.16 5.39
CA VAL A 131 10.09 -10.49 6.42
C VAL A 131 10.31 -11.90 6.97
N THR A 132 10.63 -12.86 6.10
CA THR A 132 10.91 -14.25 6.51
C THR A 132 12.19 -14.36 7.34
N VAL A 133 13.21 -13.56 7.04
CA VAL A 133 14.45 -13.50 7.82
C VAL A 133 14.20 -12.90 9.22
N GLU A 134 13.42 -11.82 9.30
CA GLU A 134 13.18 -11.10 10.56
C GLU A 134 12.18 -11.84 11.46
N LEU A 135 11.05 -12.28 10.93
CA LEU A 135 9.95 -12.87 11.70
C LEU A 135 9.91 -14.41 11.65
N GLY A 136 10.75 -15.02 10.80
CA GLY A 136 10.72 -16.44 10.53
C GLY A 136 9.66 -16.84 9.50
N PRO A 137 9.64 -18.12 9.07
CA PRO A 137 8.64 -18.62 8.14
C PRO A 137 7.26 -18.64 8.80
N ARG A 138 6.27 -18.09 8.10
CA ARG A 138 4.87 -18.11 8.58
C ARG A 138 4.36 -19.53 8.78
N SER A 139 3.71 -19.77 9.91
CA SER A 139 3.01 -21.02 10.13
C SER A 139 1.79 -21.13 9.20
N GLU A 140 1.37 -22.36 8.88
CA GLU A 140 0.13 -22.60 8.10
C GLU A 140 -1.08 -21.91 8.74
N ARG A 141 -1.11 -21.82 10.07
CA ARG A 141 -2.18 -21.15 10.82
C ARG A 141 -2.19 -19.65 10.56
N ASP A 142 -1.04 -19.00 10.53
CA ASP A 142 -0.93 -17.56 10.29
C ASP A 142 -1.32 -17.22 8.85
N ILE A 143 -0.90 -18.05 7.89
CA ILE A 143 -1.29 -17.94 6.49
C ILE A 143 -2.82 -18.03 6.35
N GLN A 144 -3.45 -19.03 6.99
CA GLN A 144 -4.90 -19.18 6.93
C GLN A 144 -5.63 -18.02 7.62
N GLN A 145 -5.09 -17.49 8.71
CA GLN A 145 -5.68 -16.35 9.40
C GLN A 145 -5.59 -15.07 8.56
N ALA A 146 -4.47 -14.83 7.89
CA ALA A 146 -4.30 -13.73 6.95
C ALA A 146 -5.30 -13.82 5.80
N LEU A 147 -5.40 -14.99 5.16
CA LEU A 147 -6.37 -15.23 4.07
C LEU A 147 -7.83 -15.03 4.52
N ARG A 148 -8.17 -15.40 5.75
CA ARG A 148 -9.52 -15.13 6.30
C ARG A 148 -9.82 -13.64 6.40
N ARG A 149 -8.85 -12.84 6.87
CA ARG A 149 -9.00 -11.37 6.93
C ARG A 149 -9.18 -10.77 5.53
N GLU A 150 -8.45 -11.29 4.54
CA GLU A 150 -8.57 -10.84 3.15
C GLU A 150 -9.95 -11.11 2.53
N VAL A 151 -10.65 -12.16 2.94
CA VAL A 151 -12.00 -12.49 2.40
C VAL A 151 -12.96 -11.33 2.55
N ASP A 152 -13.01 -10.70 3.72
CA ASP A 152 -13.96 -9.64 4.05
C ASP A 152 -13.38 -8.21 3.91
N ALA A 153 -12.14 -8.09 3.43
CA ALA A 153 -11.47 -6.79 3.30
C ALA A 153 -12.11 -5.91 2.22
N GLU A 154 -12.31 -4.63 2.52
CA GLU A 154 -12.81 -3.61 1.57
C GLU A 154 -11.65 -2.90 0.83
N CYS A 155 -10.62 -3.65 0.47
CA CYS A 155 -9.46 -3.16 -0.26
C CYS A 155 -8.94 -4.23 -1.23
N TRP A 156 -7.97 -3.85 -2.07
CA TRP A 156 -7.32 -4.77 -3.01
C TRP A 156 -6.40 -5.76 -2.30
N THR A 157 -6.68 -7.05 -2.40
CA THR A 157 -6.01 -8.13 -1.67
C THR A 157 -5.23 -9.11 -2.55
N SER A 158 -4.52 -10.06 -1.92
CA SER A 158 -3.85 -11.15 -2.62
C SER A 158 -4.86 -12.13 -3.25
N LEU A 159 -6.05 -12.29 -2.63
CA LEU A 159 -7.13 -13.11 -3.18
C LEU A 159 -7.68 -12.52 -4.48
N ASP A 160 -7.83 -11.20 -4.57
CA ASP A 160 -8.28 -10.53 -5.79
C ASP A 160 -7.30 -10.72 -6.94
N ARG A 161 -6.00 -10.60 -6.67
CA ARG A 161 -4.96 -10.90 -7.68
C ARG A 161 -5.01 -12.34 -8.18
N ARG A 162 -5.30 -13.30 -7.29
CA ARG A 162 -5.45 -14.72 -7.66
C ARG A 162 -6.69 -14.93 -8.50
N LEU A 163 -7.83 -14.33 -8.14
CA LEU A 163 -9.05 -14.37 -8.94
C LEU A 163 -8.82 -13.76 -10.33
N GLN A 164 -8.15 -12.61 -10.41
CA GLN A 164 -7.84 -11.95 -11.67
C GLN A 164 -6.92 -12.78 -12.58
N LYS A 165 -5.93 -13.48 -12.00
CA LYS A 165 -5.06 -14.41 -12.76
C LYS A 165 -5.78 -15.65 -13.29
N GLN A 166 -6.89 -16.06 -12.66
CA GLN A 166 -7.70 -17.22 -13.08
C GLN A 166 -8.83 -16.83 -14.04
N ARG A 167 -8.98 -15.55 -14.34
CA ARG A 167 -9.99 -15.01 -15.24
C ARG A 167 -9.70 -15.46 -16.67
N ASP A 168 -10.71 -15.99 -17.35
CA ASP A 168 -10.66 -16.31 -18.78
C ASP A 168 -10.85 -15.05 -19.65
N ASP A 169 -10.81 -15.22 -20.98
CA ASP A 169 -10.97 -14.15 -21.95
C ASP A 169 -12.35 -13.49 -21.92
N LEU A 170 -13.35 -14.15 -21.33
CA LEU A 170 -14.70 -13.64 -21.12
C LEU A 170 -14.89 -12.94 -19.77
N GLY A 171 -13.83 -12.86 -18.96
CA GLY A 171 -13.87 -12.26 -17.63
C GLY A 171 -14.40 -13.18 -16.54
N VAL A 172 -14.60 -14.46 -16.82
CA VAL A 172 -15.18 -15.46 -15.88
C VAL A 172 -14.06 -16.14 -15.11
N VAL A 173 -14.27 -16.30 -13.80
CA VAL A 173 -13.45 -17.11 -12.91
C VAL A 173 -14.23 -18.38 -12.57
N ASP A 174 -13.66 -19.53 -12.89
CA ASP A 174 -14.22 -20.84 -12.54
C ASP A 174 -13.52 -21.41 -11.32
N LEU A 175 -14.24 -21.48 -10.22
CA LEU A 175 -13.82 -22.04 -8.94
C LEU A 175 -14.42 -23.43 -8.69
N SER A 176 -14.73 -24.20 -9.73
CA SER A 176 -15.22 -25.57 -9.64
C SER A 176 -14.24 -26.48 -8.91
N PRO A 177 -14.69 -27.59 -8.28
CA PRO A 177 -13.81 -28.48 -7.52
C PRO A 177 -12.65 -29.02 -8.34
N GLU A 178 -11.42 -28.80 -7.86
CA GLU A 178 -10.21 -29.44 -8.38
C GLU A 178 -9.84 -30.69 -7.58
N VAL A 179 -9.10 -31.59 -8.21
CA VAL A 179 -8.71 -32.88 -7.61
C VAL A 179 -7.58 -32.72 -6.59
N ASP A 180 -6.77 -31.66 -6.72
CA ASP A 180 -5.61 -31.41 -5.88
C ASP A 180 -5.97 -30.90 -4.46
N ALA A 181 -5.47 -31.58 -3.43
CA ALA A 181 -5.76 -31.30 -2.03
C ALA A 181 -5.22 -29.92 -1.56
N THR A 182 -4.04 -29.49 -2.03
CA THR A 182 -3.41 -28.22 -1.67
C THR A 182 -4.20 -27.03 -2.21
N ARG A 183 -4.76 -27.19 -3.41
CA ARG A 183 -5.60 -26.17 -4.03
C ARG A 183 -7.00 -26.07 -3.39
N ARG A 184 -7.48 -27.13 -2.72
CA ARG A 184 -8.77 -27.12 -2.02
C ARG A 184 -8.83 -26.15 -0.84
N SER A 185 -7.77 -26.05 -0.05
CA SER A 185 -7.72 -25.13 1.11
C SER A 185 -7.83 -23.67 0.67
N ASN A 186 -7.09 -23.30 -0.35
CA ASN A 186 -7.10 -21.93 -0.90
C ASN A 186 -8.39 -21.61 -1.66
N ARG A 187 -9.05 -22.62 -2.24
CA ARG A 187 -10.31 -22.45 -2.97
C ARG A 187 -11.44 -21.91 -2.10
N ALA A 188 -11.55 -22.35 -0.86
CA ALA A 188 -12.58 -21.87 0.07
C ALA A 188 -12.47 -20.34 0.29
N PHE A 189 -11.25 -19.81 0.42
CA PHE A 189 -11.02 -18.38 0.55
C PHE A 189 -11.35 -17.63 -0.74
N LEU A 190 -11.00 -18.18 -1.91
CA LEU A 190 -11.34 -17.58 -3.21
C LEU A 190 -12.86 -17.51 -3.43
N ILE A 191 -13.60 -18.56 -3.06
CA ILE A 191 -15.07 -18.56 -3.11
C ILE A 191 -15.65 -17.52 -2.15
N GLY A 192 -15.15 -17.48 -0.90
CA GLY A 192 -15.58 -16.48 0.09
C GLY A 192 -15.33 -15.06 -0.42
N ARG A 193 -14.15 -14.80 -1.02
CA ARG A 193 -13.82 -13.52 -1.62
C ARG A 193 -14.71 -13.18 -2.80
N ALA A 194 -14.96 -14.10 -3.73
CA ALA A 194 -15.85 -13.88 -4.86
C ALA A 194 -17.28 -13.55 -4.41
N GLN A 195 -17.77 -14.17 -3.34
CA GLN A 195 -19.06 -13.84 -2.72
C GLN A 195 -19.07 -12.47 -2.06
N MET A 196 -17.96 -12.04 -1.44
CA MET A 196 -17.84 -10.69 -0.91
C MET A 196 -17.86 -9.66 -2.04
N LEU A 197 -17.10 -9.89 -3.10
CA LEU A 197 -17.11 -9.04 -4.29
C LEU A 197 -18.50 -8.96 -4.95
N GLU A 198 -19.25 -10.06 -4.97
CA GLU A 198 -20.65 -10.10 -5.43
C GLU A 198 -21.54 -9.19 -4.56
N ARG A 199 -21.40 -9.23 -3.23
CA ARG A 199 -22.12 -8.30 -2.32
C ARG A 199 -21.74 -6.83 -2.52
N MET A 200 -20.48 -6.56 -2.88
CA MET A 200 -19.99 -5.22 -3.18
C MET A 200 -20.39 -4.74 -4.59
N GLY A 201 -21.02 -5.58 -5.42
CA GLY A 201 -21.37 -5.27 -6.80
C GLY A 201 -20.16 -5.26 -7.76
N LEU A 202 -19.03 -5.86 -7.35
CA LEU A 202 -17.80 -5.96 -8.15
C LEU A 202 -17.62 -7.31 -8.83
N ALA A 203 -18.55 -8.25 -8.60
CA ALA A 203 -18.63 -9.51 -9.29
C ALA A 203 -20.09 -9.92 -9.46
N GLU A 204 -20.39 -10.66 -10.53
CA GLU A 204 -21.69 -11.25 -10.80
C GLU A 204 -21.60 -12.76 -10.87
N ARG A 205 -22.56 -13.46 -10.27
CA ARG A 205 -22.59 -14.91 -10.29
C ARG A 205 -23.00 -15.43 -11.67
N ALA A 206 -22.10 -16.16 -12.32
CA ALA A 206 -22.30 -16.78 -13.63
C ALA A 206 -22.66 -18.27 -13.56
N GLY A 207 -22.65 -18.89 -12.34
CA GLY A 207 -22.95 -20.29 -12.12
C GLY A 207 -22.67 -20.74 -10.69
N PRO A 208 -22.80 -22.04 -10.38
CA PRO A 208 -22.65 -22.55 -9.01
C PRO A 208 -21.30 -22.24 -8.34
N ALA A 209 -20.23 -22.20 -9.13
CA ALA A 209 -18.89 -21.85 -8.66
C ALA A 209 -18.18 -20.94 -9.67
N ARG A 210 -18.93 -20.09 -10.37
CA ARG A 210 -18.41 -19.20 -11.41
C ARG A 210 -18.87 -17.77 -11.15
N TRP A 211 -17.95 -16.82 -11.33
CA TRP A 211 -18.20 -15.39 -11.20
C TRP A 211 -17.57 -14.63 -12.37
N THR A 212 -18.29 -13.66 -12.88
CA THR A 212 -17.73 -12.64 -13.80
C THR A 212 -17.26 -11.46 -12.95
N LEU A 213 -15.99 -11.10 -13.07
CA LEU A 213 -15.42 -9.97 -12.35
C LEU A 213 -15.60 -8.68 -13.14
N SER A 214 -15.90 -7.58 -12.44
CA SER A 214 -15.92 -6.24 -13.04
C SER A 214 -14.55 -5.89 -13.65
N ALA A 215 -14.54 -5.15 -14.77
CA ALA A 215 -13.32 -4.65 -15.39
C ALA A 215 -12.56 -3.68 -14.45
N ASP A 216 -13.31 -2.92 -13.64
CA ASP A 216 -12.81 -1.86 -12.76
C ASP A 216 -12.57 -2.36 -11.32
N ILE A 217 -12.52 -3.68 -11.09
CA ILE A 217 -12.40 -4.25 -9.75
C ILE A 217 -11.15 -3.74 -9.01
N GLU A 218 -9.99 -3.72 -9.66
CA GLU A 218 -8.73 -3.28 -9.04
C GLU A 218 -8.75 -1.80 -8.67
N PRO A 219 -9.01 -0.85 -9.59
CA PRO A 219 -9.05 0.58 -9.24
C PRO A 219 -10.10 0.89 -8.17
N THR A 220 -11.25 0.22 -8.21
CA THR A 220 -12.32 0.42 -7.22
C THR A 220 -11.90 -0.04 -5.82
N LEU A 221 -11.32 -1.24 -5.70
CA LEU A 221 -10.86 -1.75 -4.40
C LEU A 221 -9.67 -0.96 -3.84
N ARG A 222 -8.78 -0.46 -4.69
CA ARG A 222 -7.70 0.43 -4.26
C ARG A 222 -8.25 1.75 -3.71
N ALA A 223 -9.20 2.37 -4.40
CA ALA A 223 -9.84 3.60 -3.95
C ALA A 223 -10.64 3.41 -2.65
N LEU A 224 -11.28 2.26 -2.45
CA LEU A 224 -11.97 1.93 -1.20
C LEU A 224 -10.99 1.77 -0.04
N GLY A 225 -9.86 1.10 -0.25
CA GLY A 225 -8.79 0.98 0.74
C GLY A 225 -8.26 2.34 1.19
N GLU A 226 -7.92 3.21 0.25
CA GLU A 226 -7.46 4.59 0.54
C GLU A 226 -8.50 5.40 1.33
N ARG A 227 -9.78 5.31 0.95
CA ARG A 227 -10.88 5.98 1.71
C ARG A 227 -11.04 5.40 3.11
N GLY A 228 -10.95 4.09 3.26
CA GLY A 228 -11.02 3.39 4.55
C GLY A 228 -9.94 3.87 5.49
N ASP A 229 -8.72 3.99 5.03
CA ASP A 229 -7.58 4.47 5.81
C ASP A 229 -7.73 5.94 6.21
N ILE A 230 -8.19 6.80 5.31
CA ILE A 230 -8.48 8.21 5.60
C ILE A 230 -9.56 8.33 6.71
N ILE A 231 -10.67 7.59 6.59
CA ILE A 231 -11.76 7.63 7.57
C ILE A 231 -11.28 7.14 8.93
N LYS A 232 -10.52 6.06 8.99
CA LYS A 232 -9.96 5.51 10.24
C LYS A 232 -8.99 6.48 10.90
N THR A 233 -8.11 7.09 10.12
CA THR A 233 -7.17 8.12 10.58
C THR A 233 -7.90 9.31 11.16
N MET A 234 -8.93 9.81 10.49
CA MET A 234 -9.78 10.91 10.99
C MET A 234 -10.48 10.51 12.29
N HIS A 235 -11.05 9.32 12.37
CA HIS A 235 -11.77 8.85 13.56
C HIS A 235 -10.81 8.70 14.76
N LYS A 236 -9.60 8.20 14.54
CA LYS A 236 -8.56 8.07 15.57
C LYS A 236 -8.09 9.45 16.07
N ALA A 237 -7.86 10.40 15.15
CA ALA A 237 -7.50 11.77 15.48
C ALA A 237 -8.62 12.50 16.27
N MET A 238 -9.89 12.21 15.99
CA MET A 238 -11.03 12.75 16.74
C MET A 238 -11.20 12.10 18.10
N SER A 239 -10.95 10.80 18.22
CA SER A 239 -11.09 10.05 19.49
C SER A 239 -9.95 10.35 20.47
N GLY A 240 -8.76 10.73 19.98
CA GLY A 240 -7.62 11.14 20.80
C GLY A 240 -7.67 12.58 21.32
N ARG A 241 -8.59 13.42 20.82
CA ARG A 241 -8.80 14.79 21.29
C ARG A 241 -9.99 14.80 22.24
N GLY A 242 -9.72 14.98 23.54
CA GLY A 242 -10.75 15.32 24.52
C GLY A 242 -11.53 16.58 24.11
N PRO A 243 -12.66 16.94 24.81
CA PRO A 243 -13.67 17.88 24.34
C PRO A 243 -13.26 19.36 24.27
N GLN A 244 -11.99 19.69 24.14
CA GLN A 244 -11.48 21.07 24.05
C GLN A 244 -10.53 21.23 22.83
N GLY A 245 -11.10 21.28 21.66
CA GLY A 245 -10.36 21.66 20.45
C GLY A 245 -11.33 22.06 19.34
N ALA A 246 -11.36 23.35 19.00
CA ALA A 246 -12.12 23.85 17.87
C ALA A 246 -11.66 23.13 16.58
N LEU A 247 -12.60 22.47 15.91
CA LEU A 247 -12.38 21.81 14.62
C LEU A 247 -11.99 22.85 13.57
N ALA A 248 -10.76 22.79 13.10
CA ALA A 248 -10.41 23.42 11.84
C ALA A 248 -11.11 22.66 10.68
N PRO A 249 -11.65 23.34 9.66
CA PRO A 249 -12.35 22.69 8.57
C PRO A 249 -11.35 21.85 7.73
N LEU A 250 -11.59 20.55 7.67
CA LEU A 250 -10.88 19.61 6.79
C LEU A 250 -11.41 19.76 5.35
N ALA A 251 -10.53 20.13 4.43
CA ALA A 251 -10.84 20.17 3.02
C ALA A 251 -10.38 18.86 2.37
N LEU A 252 -11.33 18.06 1.87
CA LEU A 252 -11.06 16.92 1.00
C LEU A 252 -10.77 17.44 -0.41
N HIS A 253 -9.56 17.22 -0.91
CA HIS A 253 -9.21 17.50 -2.30
C HIS A 253 -9.45 16.24 -3.13
N GLY A 254 -10.52 16.22 -3.93
CA GLY A 254 -10.64 15.32 -5.06
C GLY A 254 -9.85 15.89 -6.25
N GLU A 255 -9.42 15.03 -7.17
CA GLU A 255 -8.62 15.38 -8.36
C GLU A 255 -9.34 16.25 -9.43
N ASP A 256 -10.42 16.93 -9.08
CA ASP A 256 -11.05 17.92 -9.95
C ASP A 256 -10.71 19.33 -9.47
N GLU A 257 -9.91 20.02 -10.25
CA GLU A 257 -9.35 21.36 -9.97
C GLU A 257 -10.39 22.49 -9.76
N ASN A 258 -11.70 22.19 -9.69
CA ASN A 258 -12.72 23.26 -9.68
C ASN A 258 -13.91 23.08 -8.71
N ARG A 259 -13.85 22.21 -7.70
CA ARG A 259 -14.92 22.15 -6.68
C ARG A 259 -14.38 22.07 -5.27
N ARG A 260 -14.42 23.22 -4.60
CA ARG A 260 -14.20 23.32 -3.15
C ARG A 260 -15.51 22.93 -2.45
N VAL A 261 -15.58 21.77 -1.83
CA VAL A 261 -16.73 21.37 -1.01
C VAL A 261 -16.38 21.62 0.47
N ILE A 262 -17.04 22.58 1.06
CA ILE A 262 -16.98 22.83 2.51
C ILE A 262 -18.21 22.17 3.12
N GLY A 263 -18.02 21.10 3.91
CA GLY A 263 -19.08 20.40 4.62
C GLY A 263 -18.87 20.47 6.12
N ARG A 264 -19.96 20.73 6.88
CA ARG A 264 -20.01 20.61 8.34
C ARG A 264 -20.63 19.23 8.63
N LEU A 265 -19.89 18.34 9.27
CA LEU A 265 -20.45 17.10 9.81
C LEU A 265 -21.16 17.43 11.13
N VAL A 266 -22.42 17.04 11.20
CA VAL A 266 -23.28 17.09 12.40
C VAL A 266 -23.25 15.72 13.04
#